data_aa8b298669ac25329f3f4910ed8071a6
#
_entry.id   aa8b298669ac25329f3f4910ed8071a6
#
_cell.length_a   1.000
_cell.length_b   1.000
_cell.length_c   1.000
_cell.angle_alpha   90.00
_cell.angle_beta   90.00
_cell.angle_gamma   90.00
#
_symmetry.space_group_name_H-M   'P 1'
#
loop_
_entity.id
_entity.type
_entity.pdbx_description
1 polymer ?
#
loop_
_entity_poly.entity_id
_entity_poly.type
_entity_poly.pdbx_seq_one_letter_code
_entity_poly.pdbx_strand_id
1 'polypeptide(L)'
;MSQSLVQIYVHIVFSTKHRKPYLQDKEFRDRTHRYLAGICNNLKSPALLIGGVEDHVHILCRLGKTIDIADLIRDLKRDSSKWVKAEERSLAEFHWQEGYGAFSISPSHVELLKEYIEIGRAHV
;
A
#
# COMPACT_ATOMS: atom_id res chain seq x y z
N MET A 1 -2.11 12.20 33.65
CA MET A 1 -1.67 11.70 32.35
C MET A 1 -2.85 11.55 31.41
N SER A 2 -2.72 12.09 30.26
CA SER A 2 -3.78 11.98 29.27
C SER A 2 -3.56 10.78 28.36
N GLN A 3 -4.65 10.14 27.99
CA GLN A 3 -4.64 9.07 27.00
C GLN A 3 -5.36 9.56 25.77
N SER A 4 -4.86 9.15 24.62
CA SER A 4 -5.51 9.45 23.35
C SER A 4 -5.91 8.15 22.67
N LEU A 5 -7.14 8.13 22.20
CA LEU A 5 -7.62 7.04 21.35
C LEU A 5 -7.84 7.60 19.95
N VAL A 6 -7.01 7.16 19.02
CA VAL A 6 -7.11 7.58 17.63
C VAL A 6 -7.18 6.34 16.77
N GLN A 7 -8.25 6.23 15.99
CA GLN A 7 -8.44 5.11 15.05
C GLN A 7 -8.88 5.67 13.71
N ILE A 8 -7.90 6.05 12.91
CA ILE A 8 -8.15 6.56 11.57
C ILE A 8 -7.69 5.52 10.57
N TYR A 9 -8.64 4.86 9.93
CA TYR A 9 -8.35 3.89 8.89
C TYR A 9 -8.42 4.57 7.53
N VAL A 10 -7.45 4.24 6.69
CA VAL A 10 -7.39 4.80 5.34
C VAL A 10 -7.19 3.69 4.33
N HIS A 11 -7.85 3.84 3.21
CA HIS A 11 -7.68 2.99 2.05
C HIS A 11 -6.90 3.79 1.01
N ILE A 12 -5.70 3.34 0.71
CA ILE A 12 -4.80 4.00 -0.23
C ILE A 12 -4.70 3.15 -1.49
N VAL A 13 -4.77 3.80 -2.64
CA VAL A 13 -4.63 3.12 -3.94
C VAL A 13 -3.66 3.93 -4.79
N PHE A 14 -2.67 3.25 -5.36
CA PHE A 14 -1.85 3.86 -6.39
C PHE A 14 -1.40 2.82 -7.41
N SER A 15 -1.06 3.28 -8.58
CA SER A 15 -0.75 2.41 -9.70
C SER A 15 0.67 2.61 -10.19
N THR A 16 1.15 1.65 -10.97
CA THR A 16 2.42 1.78 -11.68
C THR A 16 2.29 2.82 -12.79
N LYS A 17 3.42 3.40 -13.17
CA LYS A 17 3.43 4.43 -14.22
C LYS A 17 2.94 3.83 -15.52
N HIS A 18 1.97 4.53 -16.14
CA HIS A 18 1.32 4.10 -17.38
C HIS A 18 0.66 2.73 -17.28
N ARG A 19 0.34 2.29 -16.06
CA ARG A 19 -0.29 0.98 -15.80
C ARG A 19 0.52 -0.18 -16.38
N LYS A 20 1.84 -0.03 -16.47
CA LYS A 20 2.69 -1.13 -16.91
C LYS A 20 2.65 -2.27 -15.89
N PRO A 21 2.55 -3.53 -16.37
CA PRO A 21 2.38 -4.67 -15.46
C PRO A 21 3.69 -5.12 -14.80
N TYR A 22 4.34 -4.22 -14.08
CA TYR A 22 5.62 -4.50 -13.42
C TYR A 22 5.50 -5.58 -12.36
N LEU A 23 4.34 -5.70 -11.72
CA LEU A 23 4.12 -6.64 -10.63
C LEU A 23 3.36 -7.88 -11.11
N GLN A 24 3.63 -8.32 -12.32
CA GLN A 24 2.95 -9.43 -12.95
C GLN A 24 3.27 -10.76 -12.26
N ASP A 25 4.51 -10.98 -11.86
CA ASP A 25 4.89 -12.20 -11.16
C ASP A 25 4.28 -12.19 -9.76
N LYS A 26 3.44 -13.20 -9.50
CA LYS A 26 2.69 -13.23 -8.24
C LYS A 26 3.60 -13.33 -7.02
N GLU A 27 4.65 -14.13 -7.08
CA GLU A 27 5.56 -14.27 -5.95
C GLU A 27 6.27 -12.97 -5.64
N PHE A 28 6.77 -12.29 -6.66
CA PHE A 28 7.42 -10.99 -6.47
C PHE A 28 6.43 -9.94 -6.01
N ARG A 29 5.22 -9.96 -6.55
CA ARG A 29 4.16 -9.05 -6.11
C ARG A 29 3.86 -9.23 -4.62
N ASP A 30 3.75 -10.48 -4.16
CA ASP A 30 3.50 -10.75 -2.75
C ASP A 30 4.67 -10.26 -1.87
N ARG A 31 5.89 -10.42 -2.33
CA ARG A 31 7.06 -9.87 -1.62
C ARG A 31 7.02 -8.35 -1.56
N THR A 32 6.61 -7.71 -2.64
CA THR A 32 6.46 -6.25 -2.69
C THR A 32 5.40 -5.79 -1.69
N HIS A 33 4.29 -6.50 -1.62
CA HIS A 33 3.23 -6.18 -0.64
C HIS A 33 3.75 -6.31 0.79
N ARG A 34 4.52 -7.33 1.08
CA ARG A 34 5.12 -7.48 2.42
C ARG A 34 6.10 -6.35 2.73
N TYR A 35 6.85 -5.91 1.75
CA TYR A 35 7.76 -4.79 1.94
C TYR A 35 7.01 -3.49 2.22
N LEU A 36 5.93 -3.24 1.48
CA LEU A 36 5.07 -2.10 1.74
C LEU A 36 4.48 -2.14 3.14
N ALA A 37 4.04 -3.31 3.59
CA ALA A 37 3.53 -3.46 4.95
C ALA A 37 4.60 -3.13 5.99
N GLY A 38 5.85 -3.51 5.74
CA GLY A 38 6.97 -3.17 6.60
C GLY A 38 7.19 -1.67 6.71
N ILE A 39 7.09 -0.95 5.58
CA ILE A 39 7.20 0.50 5.59
C ILE A 39 6.08 1.11 6.43
N CYS A 40 4.85 0.66 6.23
CA CYS A 40 3.71 1.13 7.02
C CYS A 40 3.96 0.94 8.52
N ASN A 41 4.42 -0.24 8.90
CA ASN A 41 4.69 -0.54 10.31
C ASN A 41 5.79 0.34 10.88
N ASN A 42 6.85 0.57 10.12
CA ASN A 42 7.95 1.45 10.55
C ASN A 42 7.48 2.88 10.74
N LEU A 43 6.49 3.31 9.98
CA LEU A 43 5.92 4.66 10.09
C LEU A 43 4.73 4.69 11.06
N LYS A 44 4.59 3.68 11.90
CA LYS A 44 3.55 3.57 12.92
C LYS A 44 2.14 3.67 12.35
N SER A 45 2.00 3.23 11.12
CA SER A 45 0.72 3.18 10.40
C SER A 45 0.48 1.75 9.94
N PRO A 46 0.25 0.83 10.87
CA PRO A 46 0.23 -0.60 10.57
C PRO A 46 -0.76 -0.97 9.48
N ALA A 47 -0.30 -1.74 8.52
CA ALA A 47 -1.14 -2.24 7.45
C ALA A 47 -2.00 -3.39 7.98
N LEU A 48 -3.30 -3.30 7.72
CA LEU A 48 -4.24 -4.37 8.03
C LEU A 48 -4.32 -5.36 6.88
N LEU A 49 -4.19 -4.85 5.66
CA LEU A 49 -4.19 -5.68 4.46
C LEU A 49 -3.58 -4.91 3.30
N ILE A 50 -2.80 -5.58 2.50
CA ILE A 50 -2.35 -5.05 1.22
C ILE A 50 -2.72 -6.07 0.15
N GLY A 51 -3.31 -5.59 -0.93
CA GLY A 51 -3.68 -6.39 -2.07
C GLY A 51 -3.40 -5.64 -3.35
N GLY A 52 -3.67 -6.28 -4.45
CA GLY A 52 -3.47 -5.63 -5.73
C GLY A 52 -3.16 -6.64 -6.82
N VAL A 53 -2.86 -6.10 -7.97
CA VAL A 53 -2.63 -6.87 -9.18
C VAL A 53 -1.32 -6.40 -9.82
N GLU A 54 -1.14 -6.67 -11.11
CA GLU A 54 0.12 -6.40 -11.80
C GLU A 54 0.47 -4.91 -11.92
N ASP A 55 -0.52 -4.03 -11.84
CA ASP A 55 -0.31 -2.61 -12.12
C ASP A 55 -0.85 -1.65 -11.06
N HIS A 56 -1.37 -2.14 -9.95
CA HIS A 56 -1.78 -1.26 -8.85
C HIS A 56 -1.85 -1.99 -7.51
N VAL A 57 -1.83 -1.21 -6.44
CA VAL A 57 -1.91 -1.77 -5.10
C VAL A 57 -3.00 -1.05 -4.29
N HIS A 58 -3.61 -1.81 -3.38
CA HIS A 58 -4.54 -1.32 -2.37
C HIS A 58 -3.89 -1.53 -1.01
N ILE A 59 -3.85 -0.49 -0.20
CA ILE A 59 -3.32 -0.56 1.15
C ILE A 59 -4.39 -0.10 2.12
N LEU A 60 -4.77 -0.96 3.03
CA LEU A 60 -5.64 -0.60 4.14
C LEU A 60 -4.78 -0.53 5.39
N CYS A 61 -4.67 0.64 5.99
CA CYS A 61 -3.85 0.80 7.19
C CYS A 61 -4.52 1.71 8.20
N ARG A 62 -4.02 1.65 9.43
CA ARG A 62 -4.41 2.59 10.47
C ARG A 62 -3.40 3.72 10.50
N LEU A 63 -3.84 4.94 10.18
CA LEU A 63 -2.95 6.08 10.08
C LEU A 63 -2.35 6.44 11.44
N GLY A 64 -1.04 6.61 11.49
CA GLY A 64 -0.33 7.03 12.70
C GLY A 64 -0.74 8.43 13.12
N LYS A 65 -0.57 8.71 14.42
CA LYS A 65 -1.00 9.98 15.00
C LYS A 65 -0.21 11.19 14.51
N THR A 66 1.03 10.97 14.09
CA THR A 66 1.97 12.05 13.83
C THR A 66 2.43 12.12 12.38
N ILE A 67 1.82 11.35 11.50
CA ILE A 67 2.17 11.36 10.08
C ILE A 67 0.94 11.74 9.27
N ASP A 68 1.13 12.54 8.22
CA ASP A 68 0.04 12.83 7.30
C ASP A 68 0.06 11.86 6.11
N ILE A 69 -1.05 11.87 5.37
CA ILE A 69 -1.23 10.97 4.23
C ILE A 69 -0.17 11.20 3.16
N ALA A 70 0.15 12.46 2.87
CA ALA A 70 1.10 12.77 1.80
C ALA A 70 2.48 12.23 2.13
N ASP A 71 2.93 12.38 3.37
CA ASP A 71 4.23 11.89 3.79
C ASP A 71 4.28 10.36 3.81
N LEU A 72 3.21 9.72 4.27
CA LEU A 72 3.13 8.27 4.26
C LEU A 72 3.25 7.72 2.84
N ILE A 73 2.48 8.27 1.92
CA ILE A 73 2.48 7.79 0.53
C ILE A 73 3.81 8.09 -0.16
N ARG A 74 4.39 9.26 0.11
CA ARG A 74 5.72 9.59 -0.41
C ARG A 74 6.74 8.52 -0.02
N ASP A 75 6.79 8.18 1.26
CA ASP A 75 7.75 7.21 1.76
C ASP A 75 7.45 5.80 1.23
N LEU A 76 6.17 5.42 1.17
CA LEU A 76 5.78 4.14 0.58
C LEU A 76 6.27 4.01 -0.85
N LYS A 77 6.05 5.03 -1.66
CA LYS A 77 6.44 4.98 -3.08
C LYS A 77 7.95 5.03 -3.26
N ARG A 78 8.62 5.92 -2.55
CA ARG A 78 10.07 6.09 -2.68
C ARG A 78 10.81 4.83 -2.28
N ASP A 79 10.51 4.31 -1.10
CA ASP A 79 11.27 3.21 -0.56
C ASP A 79 10.95 1.90 -1.27
N SER A 80 9.67 1.67 -1.64
CA SER A 80 9.32 0.48 -2.39
C SER A 80 9.90 0.50 -3.80
N SER A 81 9.96 1.66 -4.44
CA SER A 81 10.56 1.77 -5.77
C SER A 81 12.04 1.39 -5.73
N LYS A 82 12.77 1.88 -4.75
CA LYS A 82 14.18 1.52 -4.57
C LYS A 82 14.34 0.03 -4.35
N TRP A 83 13.51 -0.54 -3.50
CA TRP A 83 13.56 -1.95 -3.17
C TRP A 83 13.27 -2.83 -4.38
N VAL A 84 12.23 -2.50 -5.15
CA VAL A 84 11.88 -3.26 -6.37
C VAL A 84 13.06 -3.29 -7.33
N LYS A 85 13.68 -2.14 -7.58
CA LYS A 85 14.79 -2.04 -8.53
C LYS A 85 16.02 -2.81 -8.05
N ALA A 86 16.25 -2.83 -6.74
CA ALA A 86 17.39 -3.54 -6.16
C ALA A 86 17.17 -5.05 -6.16
N GLU A 87 15.93 -5.51 -5.91
CA GLU A 87 15.63 -6.93 -5.81
C GLU A 87 15.45 -7.61 -7.17
N GLU A 88 15.01 -6.88 -8.17
CA GLU A 88 14.73 -7.45 -9.50
C GLU A 88 15.30 -6.53 -10.58
N ARG A 89 16.44 -6.92 -11.14
CA ARG A 89 17.14 -6.09 -12.13
C ARG A 89 16.34 -5.87 -13.41
N SER A 90 15.49 -6.82 -13.77
CA SER A 90 14.63 -6.68 -14.94
C SER A 90 13.62 -5.55 -14.77
N LEU A 91 13.42 -5.06 -13.54
CA LEU A 91 12.51 -3.97 -13.23
C LEU A 91 13.24 -2.65 -12.96
N ALA A 92 14.38 -2.43 -13.59
CA ALA A 92 15.19 -1.22 -13.41
C ALA A 92 14.41 0.05 -13.78
N GLU A 93 13.41 -0.07 -14.66
CA GLU A 93 12.59 1.05 -15.09
C GLU A 93 11.35 1.25 -14.23
N PHE A 94 11.22 0.50 -13.15
CA PHE A 94 10.03 0.57 -12.30
C PHE A 94 9.79 1.97 -11.76
N HIS A 95 8.56 2.45 -11.91
CA HIS A 95 8.09 3.71 -11.32
C HIS A 95 6.63 3.60 -10.95
N TRP A 96 6.26 4.23 -9.83
CA TRP A 96 4.86 4.46 -9.52
C TRP A 96 4.37 5.68 -10.29
N GLN A 97 3.09 5.67 -10.66
CA GLN A 97 2.43 6.82 -11.28
C GLN A 97 2.34 7.94 -10.24
N GLU A 98 2.41 9.19 -10.67
CA GLU A 98 2.12 10.32 -9.80
C GLU A 98 0.67 10.28 -9.38
N GLY A 99 0.41 10.75 -8.16
CA GLY A 99 -0.94 10.76 -7.64
C GLY A 99 -1.32 9.47 -6.94
N TYR A 100 -2.48 9.50 -6.31
CA TYR A 100 -2.99 8.38 -5.52
C TYR A 100 -4.44 8.63 -5.16
N GLY A 101 -5.16 7.57 -4.75
CA GLY A 101 -6.43 7.70 -4.07
C GLY A 101 -6.22 7.44 -2.58
N ALA A 102 -6.88 8.21 -1.74
CA ALA A 102 -6.85 7.98 -0.31
C ALA A 102 -8.23 8.29 0.26
N PHE A 103 -8.80 7.33 0.96
CA PHE A 103 -10.18 7.40 1.44
C PHE A 103 -10.21 7.00 2.89
N SER A 104 -10.94 7.77 3.71
CA SER A 104 -11.17 7.39 5.11
C SER A 104 -12.18 6.25 5.15
N ILE A 105 -11.95 5.30 6.05
CA ILE A 105 -12.83 4.15 6.24
C ILE A 105 -13.26 4.13 7.70
N SER A 106 -14.57 4.03 7.93
CA SER A 106 -15.06 3.91 9.31
C SER A 106 -14.67 2.53 9.87
N PRO A 107 -14.42 2.43 11.17
CA PRO A 107 -14.05 1.14 11.77
C PRO A 107 -15.03 0.01 11.46
N SER A 108 -16.31 0.34 11.35
CA SER A 108 -17.34 -0.66 11.06
C SER A 108 -17.29 -1.22 9.65
N HIS A 109 -16.58 -0.56 8.72
CA HIS A 109 -16.47 -0.99 7.33
C HIS A 109 -15.13 -1.66 7.00
N VAL A 110 -14.23 -1.76 7.97
CA VAL A 110 -12.89 -2.31 7.74
C VAL A 110 -12.96 -3.75 7.21
N GLU A 111 -13.74 -4.60 7.86
CA GLU A 111 -13.82 -6.01 7.44
C GLU A 111 -14.42 -6.15 6.04
N LEU A 112 -15.42 -5.34 5.72
CA LEU A 112 -16.03 -5.37 4.40
C LEU A 112 -15.03 -4.95 3.31
N LEU A 113 -14.24 -3.94 3.58
CA LEU A 113 -13.22 -3.51 2.64
C LEU A 113 -12.12 -4.55 2.47
N LYS A 114 -11.73 -5.24 3.55
CA LYS A 114 -10.75 -6.32 3.46
C LYS A 114 -11.25 -7.42 2.52
N GLU A 115 -12.51 -7.81 2.64
CA GLU A 115 -13.10 -8.78 1.73
C GLU A 115 -13.05 -8.30 0.29
N TYR A 116 -13.40 -7.05 0.05
CA TYR A 116 -13.38 -6.48 -1.28
C TYR A 116 -11.98 -6.54 -1.90
N ILE A 117 -10.96 -6.18 -1.14
CA ILE A 117 -9.58 -6.19 -1.62
C ILE A 117 -9.13 -7.63 -1.91
N GLU A 118 -9.49 -8.58 -1.06
CA GLU A 118 -9.13 -9.99 -1.26
C GLU A 118 -9.82 -10.59 -2.46
N ILE A 119 -11.09 -10.28 -2.67
CA ILE A 119 -11.83 -10.72 -3.86
C ILE A 119 -11.15 -10.20 -5.13
N GLY A 120 -10.75 -8.93 -5.14
CA GLY A 120 -10.00 -8.35 -6.25
C GLY A 120 -8.71 -9.10 -6.54
N ARG A 121 -8.00 -9.53 -5.50
CA ARG A 121 -6.79 -10.34 -5.66
C ARG A 121 -7.09 -11.71 -6.26
N ALA A 122 -8.25 -12.27 -5.95
CA ALA A 122 -8.62 -13.61 -6.41
C ALA A 122 -9.08 -13.63 -7.86
N HIS A 123 -9.50 -12.50 -8.40
CA HIS A 123 -10.12 -12.40 -9.72
C HIS A 123 -9.22 -11.81 -10.79
N VAL A 124 -7.95 -11.80 -10.56
CA VAL A 124 -7.02 -11.22 -11.53
C VAL A 124 -6.32 -12.23 -12.37
#